data_019b185d84f4de709d6e8a01c1a1c910
#
_entry.id   019b185d84f4de709d6e8a01c1a1c910
#
_cell.length_a   1.000
_cell.length_b   1.000
_cell.length_c   1.000
_cell.angle_alpha   90.00
_cell.angle_beta   90.00
_cell.angle_gamma   90.00
#
_symmetry.space_group_name_H-M   'P 1'
#
loop_
_entity.id
_entity.type
_entity.pdbx_description
1 polymer ?
#
loop_
_entity_poly.entity_id
_entity_poly.type
_entity_poly.pdbx_seq_one_letter_code
_entity_poly.pdbx_strand_id
1 'polypeptide(L)'
;MFAMTLVHFCILSFRGGALYNYYHHYADKAAMFDWVQKLGLTATVPQTGILDWLGYIVYADRSNLANSNVADVFNSIINVIGTGVTIIVLLMSPVLSRKFGKKAVAVTGFALAALGTFAFYLLGPTNVNGMVVLTILIAICYAPTIPLIWAIYADVADYSEWKTGRRFTGIV
;
A
#
# COMPACT_ATOMS: atom_id res chain seq x y z
N MET A 1 14.46 -19.24 -1.64
CA MET A 1 13.61 -18.30 -2.39
C MET A 1 12.13 -18.43 -2.00
N PHE A 2 11.53 -19.62 -2.00
CA PHE A 2 10.13 -19.82 -1.59
C PHE A 2 9.77 -19.17 -0.25
N ALA A 3 10.58 -19.32 0.79
CA ALA A 3 10.35 -18.70 2.08
C ALA A 3 10.32 -17.15 2.02
N MET A 4 11.14 -16.54 1.18
CA MET A 4 11.17 -15.08 1.00
C MET A 4 9.87 -14.58 0.38
N THR A 5 9.35 -15.28 -0.63
CA THR A 5 8.06 -14.92 -1.26
C THR A 5 6.89 -15.14 -0.32
N LEU A 6 6.89 -16.23 0.42
CA LEU A 6 5.86 -16.51 1.41
C LEU A 6 5.82 -15.41 2.48
N VAL A 7 6.97 -15.04 3.03
CA VAL A 7 7.08 -13.93 4.00
C VAL A 7 6.59 -12.61 3.37
N HIS A 8 6.94 -12.34 2.11
CA HIS A 8 6.49 -11.14 1.41
C HIS A 8 4.95 -11.07 1.31
N PHE A 9 4.30 -12.15 0.88
CA PHE A 9 2.84 -12.20 0.80
C PHE A 9 2.16 -12.15 2.17
N CYS A 10 2.75 -12.79 3.18
CA CYS A 10 2.27 -12.66 4.57
C CYS A 10 2.30 -11.20 5.03
N ILE A 11 3.41 -10.50 4.83
CA ILE A 11 3.55 -9.08 5.21
C ILE A 11 2.48 -8.22 4.51
N LEU A 12 2.24 -8.44 3.20
CA LEU A 12 1.20 -7.72 2.47
C LEU A 12 -0.19 -7.93 3.05
N SER A 13 -0.55 -9.19 3.33
CA SER A 13 -1.86 -9.55 3.88
C SER A 13 -2.06 -8.98 5.28
N PHE A 14 -1.07 -9.14 6.17
CA PHE A 14 -1.14 -8.59 7.52
C PHE A 14 -1.20 -7.07 7.51
N ARG A 15 -0.42 -6.40 6.65
CA ARG A 15 -0.45 -4.95 6.54
C ARG A 15 -1.80 -4.42 6.08
N GLY A 16 -2.43 -5.08 5.08
CA GLY A 16 -3.76 -4.69 4.59
C GLY A 16 -4.81 -4.77 5.70
N GLY A 17 -4.87 -5.88 6.43
CA GLY A 17 -5.79 -6.04 7.57
C GLY A 17 -5.49 -5.09 8.73
N ALA A 18 -4.21 -4.87 9.05
CA ALA A 18 -3.82 -3.96 10.11
C ALA A 18 -4.20 -2.50 9.81
N LEU A 19 -3.98 -2.02 8.58
CA LEU A 19 -4.37 -0.68 8.17
C LEU A 19 -5.88 -0.48 8.18
N TYR A 20 -6.65 -1.46 7.72
CA TYR A 20 -8.12 -1.42 7.81
C TYR A 20 -8.59 -1.24 9.26
N ASN A 21 -8.10 -2.08 10.18
CA ASN A 21 -8.43 -1.98 11.60
C ASN A 21 -7.93 -0.66 12.22
N TYR A 22 -6.78 -0.15 11.80
CA TYR A 22 -6.25 1.12 12.25
C TYR A 22 -7.20 2.28 11.90
N TYR A 23 -7.69 2.36 10.67
CA TYR A 23 -8.65 3.38 10.26
C TYR A 23 -10.01 3.21 10.91
N HIS A 24 -10.44 1.99 11.17
CA HIS A 24 -11.77 1.72 11.73
C HIS A 24 -11.86 1.96 13.22
N HIS A 25 -10.78 1.68 13.97
CA HIS A 25 -10.80 1.68 15.44
C HIS A 25 -9.93 2.74 16.09
N TYR A 26 -8.83 3.15 15.46
CA TYR A 26 -7.89 4.09 16.06
C TYR A 26 -7.98 5.51 15.49
N ALA A 27 -8.12 5.64 14.18
CA ALA A 27 -8.20 6.95 13.54
C ALA A 27 -9.51 7.68 13.87
N ASP A 28 -9.43 9.00 14.02
CA ASP A 28 -10.60 9.83 14.33
C ASP A 28 -11.52 9.94 13.11
N LYS A 29 -12.73 9.42 13.26
CA LYS A 29 -13.76 9.43 12.21
C LYS A 29 -14.15 10.85 11.80
N ALA A 30 -14.13 11.84 12.74
CA ALA A 30 -14.45 13.22 12.42
C ALA A 30 -13.38 13.85 11.51
N ALA A 31 -12.11 13.60 11.80
CA ALA A 31 -11.01 14.09 10.98
C ALA A 31 -10.98 13.43 9.59
N MET A 32 -11.30 12.13 9.50
CA MET A 32 -11.46 11.44 8.21
C MET A 32 -12.65 11.99 7.42
N PHE A 33 -13.78 12.24 8.07
CA PHE A 33 -14.95 12.84 7.45
C PHE A 33 -14.63 14.21 6.86
N ASP A 34 -14.00 15.10 7.65
CA ASP A 34 -13.60 16.43 7.19
C ASP A 34 -12.64 16.36 5.99
N TRP A 35 -11.77 15.34 5.95
CA TRP A 35 -10.86 15.12 4.83
C TRP A 35 -11.60 14.65 3.57
N VAL A 36 -12.53 13.69 3.70
CA VAL A 36 -13.36 13.17 2.60
C VAL A 36 -14.30 14.27 2.07
N GLN A 37 -14.82 15.10 2.97
CA GLN A 37 -15.67 16.25 2.63
C GLN A 37 -14.92 17.28 1.76
N LYS A 38 -13.64 17.52 2.04
CA LYS A 38 -12.79 18.41 1.18
C LYS A 38 -12.64 17.88 -0.24
N LEU A 39 -12.76 16.57 -0.45
CA LEU A 39 -12.76 15.94 -1.77
C LEU A 39 -14.14 15.97 -2.45
N GLY A 40 -15.17 16.47 -1.77
CA GLY A 40 -16.55 16.50 -2.30
C GLY A 40 -17.24 15.13 -2.36
N LEU A 41 -16.77 14.15 -1.58
CA LEU A 41 -17.28 12.78 -1.57
C LEU A 41 -18.22 12.50 -0.39
N THR A 42 -18.94 13.53 0.07
CA THR A 42 -19.97 13.41 1.13
C THR A 42 -21.32 13.83 0.58
N ALA A 43 -22.38 13.08 0.92
CA ALA A 43 -23.74 13.39 0.56
C ALA A 43 -24.69 13.09 1.73
N THR A 44 -25.72 13.90 1.87
CA THR A 44 -26.81 13.70 2.86
C THR A 44 -27.96 12.87 2.29
N VAL A 45 -28.04 12.77 0.96
CA VAL A 45 -29.10 12.05 0.24
C VAL A 45 -28.46 11.10 -0.76
N PRO A 46 -28.99 9.87 -0.94
CA PRO A 46 -28.51 8.94 -1.95
C PRO A 46 -28.44 9.60 -3.33
N GLN A 47 -27.28 9.53 -3.96
CA GLN A 47 -27.04 10.08 -5.30
C GLN A 47 -26.89 8.94 -6.30
N THR A 48 -27.51 9.07 -7.47
CA THR A 48 -27.36 8.15 -8.59
C THR A 48 -26.14 8.54 -9.42
N GLY A 49 -24.97 8.04 -9.07
CA GLY A 49 -23.72 8.30 -9.79
C GLY A 49 -22.75 7.13 -9.76
N ILE A 50 -21.75 7.14 -10.64
CA ILE A 50 -20.73 6.10 -10.69
C ILE A 50 -19.98 6.01 -9.36
N LEU A 51 -19.69 7.12 -8.68
CA LEU A 51 -19.01 7.15 -7.41
C LEU A 51 -19.84 6.54 -6.27
N ASP A 52 -21.17 6.68 -6.33
CA ASP A 52 -22.08 6.05 -5.41
C ASP A 52 -22.13 4.53 -5.63
N TRP A 53 -22.28 4.12 -6.88
CA TRP A 53 -22.25 2.70 -7.25
C TRP A 53 -20.95 2.00 -6.84
N LEU A 54 -19.82 2.72 -6.90
CA LEU A 54 -18.50 2.24 -6.44
C LEU A 54 -18.32 2.31 -4.93
N GLY A 55 -19.27 2.88 -4.18
CA GLY A 55 -19.18 3.00 -2.73
C GLY A 55 -18.18 4.05 -2.22
N TYR A 56 -17.87 5.08 -3.02
CA TYR A 56 -16.94 6.16 -2.64
C TYR A 56 -17.62 7.37 -2.01
N ILE A 57 -18.92 7.31 -1.77
CA ILE A 57 -19.68 8.40 -1.15
C ILE A 57 -19.96 8.08 0.32
N VAL A 58 -19.64 9.03 1.19
CA VAL A 58 -20.00 8.94 2.61
C VAL A 58 -21.39 9.50 2.83
N TYR A 59 -22.31 8.65 3.29
CA TYR A 59 -23.66 9.02 3.71
C TYR A 59 -23.71 9.20 5.21
N ALA A 60 -23.24 10.32 5.70
CA ALA A 60 -23.30 10.64 7.11
C ALA A 60 -23.32 12.14 7.35
N ASP A 61 -23.99 12.54 8.43
CA ASP A 61 -23.81 13.85 9.03
C ASP A 61 -22.73 13.78 10.11
N ARG A 62 -22.02 14.88 10.33
CA ARG A 62 -20.98 14.98 11.36
C ARG A 62 -21.45 14.58 12.77
N SER A 63 -22.76 14.62 13.02
CA SER A 63 -23.39 14.23 14.29
C SER A 63 -23.53 12.71 14.48
N ASN A 64 -23.47 11.91 13.41
CA ASN A 64 -23.70 10.47 13.45
C ASN A 64 -22.61 9.67 12.71
N LEU A 65 -21.35 9.88 13.12
CA LEU A 65 -20.19 9.21 12.49
C LEU A 65 -19.92 7.80 13.03
N ALA A 66 -20.53 7.43 14.16
CA ALA A 66 -20.26 6.14 14.81
C ALA A 66 -20.60 4.95 13.91
N ASN A 67 -21.74 5.02 13.20
CA ASN A 67 -22.25 3.98 12.31
C ASN A 67 -22.07 4.31 10.82
N SER A 68 -21.20 5.27 10.50
CA SER A 68 -20.97 5.69 9.12
C SER A 68 -19.90 4.83 8.44
N ASN A 69 -19.95 4.80 7.10
CA ASN A 69 -18.96 4.15 6.25
C ASN A 69 -17.69 5.02 6.01
N VAL A 70 -17.45 6.05 6.83
CA VAL A 70 -16.33 6.99 6.63
C VAL A 70 -14.98 6.29 6.57
N ALA A 71 -14.73 5.33 7.49
CA ALA A 71 -13.46 4.61 7.53
C ALA A 71 -13.26 3.72 6.28
N ASP A 72 -14.34 3.11 5.79
CA ASP A 72 -14.30 2.25 4.60
C ASP A 72 -14.02 3.07 3.35
N VAL A 73 -14.73 4.20 3.18
CA VAL A 73 -14.53 5.12 2.05
C VAL A 73 -13.13 5.72 2.10
N PHE A 74 -12.67 6.17 3.26
CA PHE A 74 -11.33 6.70 3.44
C PHE A 74 -10.25 5.66 3.09
N ASN A 75 -10.38 4.43 3.60
CA ASN A 75 -9.47 3.33 3.27
C ASN A 75 -9.48 3.02 1.77
N SER A 76 -10.65 3.02 1.13
CA SER A 76 -10.78 2.78 -0.31
C SER A 76 -10.08 3.85 -1.14
N ILE A 77 -10.27 5.14 -0.80
CA ILE A 77 -9.62 6.26 -1.49
C ILE A 77 -8.10 6.17 -1.34
N ILE A 78 -7.61 5.91 -0.12
CA ILE A 78 -6.17 5.78 0.12
C ILE A 78 -5.59 4.60 -0.67
N ASN A 79 -6.29 3.47 -0.76
CA ASN A 79 -5.86 2.33 -1.55
C ASN A 79 -5.78 2.67 -3.05
N VAL A 80 -6.75 3.41 -3.59
CA VAL A 80 -6.72 3.87 -4.99
C VAL A 80 -5.54 4.80 -5.24
N ILE A 81 -5.32 5.78 -4.36
CA ILE A 81 -4.17 6.70 -4.46
C ILE A 81 -2.85 5.90 -4.37
N GLY A 82 -2.73 5.02 -3.39
CA GLY A 82 -1.55 4.18 -3.19
C GLY A 82 -1.27 3.27 -4.38
N THR A 83 -2.31 2.67 -4.98
CA THR A 83 -2.19 1.83 -6.17
C THR A 83 -1.76 2.66 -7.39
N GLY A 84 -2.33 3.84 -7.58
CA GLY A 84 -1.94 4.76 -8.66
C GLY A 84 -0.46 5.16 -8.56
N VAL A 85 0.00 5.53 -7.37
CA VAL A 85 1.42 5.83 -7.10
C VAL A 85 2.28 4.59 -7.35
N THR A 86 1.85 3.41 -6.89
CA THR A 86 2.58 2.15 -7.11
C THR A 86 2.77 1.87 -8.59
N ILE A 87 1.75 2.05 -9.43
CA ILE A 87 1.85 1.83 -10.88
C ILE A 87 2.88 2.78 -11.50
N ILE A 88 2.84 4.06 -11.15
CA ILE A 88 3.79 5.06 -11.68
C ILE A 88 5.23 4.69 -11.30
N VAL A 89 5.47 4.38 -10.03
CA VAL A 89 6.81 4.05 -9.52
C VAL A 89 7.31 2.71 -10.05
N LEU A 90 6.41 1.75 -10.28
CA LEU A 90 6.73 0.45 -10.87
C LEU A 90 7.30 0.59 -12.29
N LEU A 91 6.80 1.54 -13.08
CA LEU A 91 7.36 1.85 -14.40
C LEU A 91 8.80 2.40 -14.31
N MET A 92 9.16 3.04 -13.21
CA MET A 92 10.53 3.55 -12.96
C MET A 92 11.47 2.48 -12.40
N SER A 93 10.98 1.34 -11.95
CA SER A 93 11.78 0.27 -11.32
C SER A 93 12.96 -0.22 -12.18
N PRO A 94 12.83 -0.41 -13.51
CA PRO A 94 13.97 -0.82 -14.35
C PRO A 94 15.09 0.22 -14.38
N VAL A 95 14.76 1.51 -14.33
CA VAL A 95 15.75 2.59 -14.31
C VAL A 95 16.51 2.59 -12.98
N LEU A 96 15.79 2.46 -11.88
CA LEU A 96 16.36 2.38 -10.54
C LEU A 96 17.31 1.18 -10.39
N SER A 97 16.87 0.01 -10.84
CA SER A 97 17.65 -1.22 -10.76
C SER A 97 18.91 -1.22 -11.61
N ARG A 98 18.88 -0.53 -12.76
CA ARG A 98 20.08 -0.32 -13.59
C ARG A 98 21.11 0.60 -12.93
N LYS A 99 20.63 1.66 -12.24
CA LYS A 99 21.51 2.67 -11.63
C LYS A 99 22.12 2.21 -10.31
N PHE A 100 21.34 1.57 -9.44
CA PHE A 100 21.73 1.23 -8.07
C PHE A 100 21.93 -0.28 -7.84
N GLY A 101 21.59 -1.11 -8.82
CA GLY A 101 21.59 -2.57 -8.69
C GLY A 101 20.33 -3.13 -8.04
N LYS A 102 19.91 -4.32 -8.52
CA LYS A 102 18.66 -4.99 -8.09
C LYS A 102 18.60 -5.23 -6.57
N LYS A 103 19.71 -5.72 -5.99
CA LYS A 103 19.80 -6.06 -4.57
C LYS A 103 19.70 -4.80 -3.67
N ALA A 104 20.41 -3.73 -4.03
CA ALA A 104 20.41 -2.50 -3.25
C ALA A 104 19.01 -1.86 -3.24
N VAL A 105 18.35 -1.74 -4.40
CA VAL A 105 17.00 -1.18 -4.50
C VAL A 105 15.99 -2.02 -3.71
N ALA A 106 16.08 -3.35 -3.77
CA ALA A 106 15.18 -4.21 -3.01
C ALA A 106 15.37 -4.04 -1.50
N VAL A 107 16.60 -4.10 -1.00
CA VAL A 107 16.90 -3.99 0.44
C VAL A 107 16.51 -2.61 0.98
N THR A 108 16.92 -1.54 0.29
CA THR A 108 16.59 -0.17 0.74
C THR A 108 15.09 0.11 0.66
N GLY A 109 14.41 -0.38 -0.38
CA GLY A 109 12.96 -0.25 -0.52
C GLY A 109 12.19 -0.93 0.63
N PHE A 110 12.55 -2.16 0.99
CA PHE A 110 11.96 -2.85 2.14
C PHE A 110 12.27 -2.16 3.46
N ALA A 111 13.52 -1.72 3.67
CA ALA A 111 13.90 -1.04 4.91
C ALA A 111 13.13 0.27 5.09
N LEU A 112 13.04 1.10 4.05
CA LEU A 112 12.28 2.36 4.09
C LEU A 112 10.78 2.13 4.25
N ALA A 113 10.22 1.11 3.60
CA ALA A 113 8.82 0.75 3.78
C ALA A 113 8.52 0.26 5.21
N ALA A 114 9.44 -0.49 5.82
CA ALA A 114 9.33 -0.92 7.22
C ALA A 114 9.38 0.28 8.18
N LEU A 115 10.33 1.20 7.98
CA LEU A 115 10.42 2.44 8.77
C LEU A 115 9.17 3.30 8.61
N GLY A 116 8.65 3.46 7.39
CA GLY A 116 7.40 4.17 7.13
C GLY A 116 6.21 3.51 7.83
N THR A 117 6.13 2.19 7.83
CA THR A 117 5.08 1.46 8.54
C THR A 117 5.18 1.65 10.06
N PHE A 118 6.40 1.64 10.60
CA PHE A 118 6.63 1.94 12.02
C PHE A 118 6.25 3.38 12.37
N ALA A 119 6.47 4.33 11.46
CA ALA A 119 6.10 5.73 11.65
C ALA A 119 4.58 5.93 11.80
N PHE A 120 3.73 5.03 11.30
CA PHE A 120 2.30 5.06 11.60
C PHE A 120 1.98 4.98 13.09
N TYR A 121 2.79 4.26 13.86
CA TYR A 121 2.63 4.17 15.32
C TYR A 121 2.84 5.52 16.02
N LEU A 122 3.65 6.40 15.42
CA LEU A 122 3.93 7.73 15.96
C LEU A 122 2.87 8.78 15.59
N LEU A 123 1.96 8.46 14.68
CA LEU A 123 0.88 9.37 14.28
C LEU A 123 -0.25 9.37 15.29
N GLY A 124 -0.67 10.58 15.68
CA GLY A 124 -1.90 10.76 16.45
C GLY A 124 -3.16 10.43 15.61
N PRO A 125 -4.27 10.04 16.26
CA PRO A 125 -5.50 9.61 15.58
C PRO A 125 -6.15 10.68 14.71
N THR A 126 -5.90 11.95 14.99
CA THR A 126 -6.45 13.11 14.25
C THR A 126 -5.61 13.52 13.04
N ASN A 127 -4.37 12.98 12.91
CA ASN A 127 -3.45 13.41 11.86
C ASN A 127 -3.67 12.64 10.54
N VAL A 128 -4.84 12.82 9.95
CA VAL A 128 -5.25 12.16 8.70
C VAL A 128 -4.33 12.50 7.53
N ASN A 129 -3.88 13.74 7.42
CA ASN A 129 -2.93 14.14 6.37
C ASN A 129 -1.60 13.38 6.48
N GLY A 130 -1.11 13.18 7.71
CA GLY A 130 0.09 12.38 7.96
C GLY A 130 -0.10 10.92 7.54
N MET A 131 -1.26 10.33 7.77
CA MET A 131 -1.60 8.97 7.34
C MET A 131 -1.57 8.84 5.81
N VAL A 132 -2.14 9.81 5.09
CA VAL A 132 -2.12 9.85 3.62
C VAL A 132 -0.69 9.96 3.09
N VAL A 133 0.08 10.91 3.61
CA VAL A 133 1.48 11.12 3.20
C VAL A 133 2.33 9.88 3.46
N LEU A 134 2.22 9.26 4.64
CA LEU A 134 2.96 8.03 4.95
C LEU A 134 2.57 6.87 4.03
N THR A 135 1.29 6.72 3.71
CA THR A 135 0.85 5.68 2.76
C THR A 135 1.47 5.87 1.39
N ILE A 136 1.51 7.10 0.89
CA ILE A 136 2.15 7.45 -0.39
C ILE A 136 3.66 7.17 -0.33
N LEU A 137 4.34 7.60 0.72
CA LEU A 137 5.78 7.36 0.89
C LEU A 137 6.12 5.87 0.94
N ILE A 138 5.33 5.08 1.68
CA ILE A 138 5.51 3.64 1.74
C ILE A 138 5.27 3.00 0.36
N ALA A 139 4.24 3.44 -0.38
CA ALA A 139 3.98 2.96 -1.73
C ALA A 139 5.15 3.24 -2.68
N ILE A 140 5.74 4.44 -2.62
CA ILE A 140 6.93 4.82 -3.41
C ILE A 140 8.12 3.92 -3.09
N CYS A 141 8.38 3.68 -1.80
CA CYS A 141 9.53 2.87 -1.36
C CYS A 141 9.34 1.38 -1.69
N TYR A 142 8.11 0.89 -1.57
CA TYR A 142 7.78 -0.52 -1.72
C TYR A 142 7.60 -0.94 -3.19
N ALA A 143 7.00 -0.09 -4.03
CA ALA A 143 6.64 -0.42 -5.41
C ALA A 143 7.78 -1.02 -6.25
N PRO A 144 9.03 -0.49 -6.22
CA PRO A 144 10.13 -1.05 -7.01
C PRO A 144 10.50 -2.48 -6.61
N THR A 145 10.20 -2.89 -5.37
CA THR A 145 10.60 -4.22 -4.86
C THR A 145 9.79 -5.34 -5.49
N ILE A 146 8.56 -5.08 -5.93
CA ILE A 146 7.64 -6.07 -6.51
C ILE A 146 8.25 -6.77 -7.74
N PRO A 147 8.63 -6.07 -8.81
CA PRO A 147 9.23 -6.70 -9.98
C PRO A 147 10.64 -7.23 -9.70
N LEU A 148 11.36 -6.63 -8.75
CA LEU A 148 12.72 -7.05 -8.44
C LEU A 148 12.79 -8.41 -7.76
N ILE A 149 11.79 -8.80 -6.98
CA ILE A 149 11.69 -10.15 -6.41
C ILE A 149 11.70 -11.19 -7.54
N TRP A 150 10.86 -11.00 -8.56
CA TRP A 150 10.79 -11.93 -9.70
C TRP A 150 12.08 -11.92 -10.53
N ALA A 151 12.71 -10.76 -10.69
CA ALA A 151 14.00 -10.65 -11.38
C ALA A 151 15.13 -11.38 -10.61
N ILE A 152 15.14 -11.29 -9.27
CA ILE A 152 16.10 -12.01 -8.44
C ILE A 152 15.87 -13.53 -8.50
N TYR A 153 14.61 -13.98 -8.63
CA TYR A 153 14.31 -15.40 -8.86
C TYR A 153 14.96 -15.93 -10.14
N ALA A 154 14.82 -15.19 -11.24
CA ALA A 154 15.45 -15.57 -12.51
C ALA A 154 16.97 -15.63 -12.36
N ASP A 155 17.59 -14.60 -11.76
CA ASP A 155 19.03 -14.55 -11.53
C ASP A 155 19.55 -15.74 -10.68
N VAL A 156 18.78 -16.18 -9.67
CA VAL A 156 19.16 -17.34 -8.84
C VAL A 156 19.02 -18.66 -9.62
N ALA A 157 18.01 -18.80 -10.46
CA ALA A 157 17.86 -19.97 -11.32
C ALA A 157 19.05 -20.10 -12.30
N ASP A 158 19.44 -18.99 -12.94
CA ASP A 158 20.58 -18.93 -13.85
C ASP A 158 21.91 -19.21 -13.12
N TYR A 159 22.08 -18.68 -11.90
CA TYR A 159 23.25 -18.99 -11.07
C TYR A 159 23.31 -20.48 -10.69
N SER A 160 22.17 -21.11 -10.40
CA SER A 160 22.13 -22.54 -10.09
C SER A 160 22.52 -23.40 -11.29
N GLU A 161 22.09 -23.01 -12.50
CA GLU A 161 22.47 -23.70 -13.75
C GLU A 161 23.98 -23.57 -14.00
N TRP A 162 24.54 -22.37 -13.83
CA TRP A 162 25.99 -22.15 -13.98
C TRP A 162 26.82 -23.00 -13.00
N LYS A 163 26.37 -23.13 -11.75
CA LYS A 163 27.11 -23.84 -10.71
C LYS A 163 26.96 -25.36 -10.76
N THR A 164 25.81 -25.89 -11.16
CA THR A 164 25.47 -27.31 -11.06
C THR A 164 25.26 -27.99 -12.40
N GLY A 165 25.28 -27.25 -13.50
CA GLY A 165 24.96 -27.75 -14.85
C GLY A 165 23.50 -28.14 -15.05
N ARG A 166 22.62 -27.85 -14.05
CA ARG A 166 21.19 -28.17 -14.08
C ARG A 166 20.36 -26.95 -13.70
N ARG A 167 19.32 -26.67 -14.48
CA ARG A 167 18.41 -25.55 -14.24
C ARG A 167 17.27 -26.00 -13.33
N PHE A 168 17.29 -25.58 -12.06
CA PHE A 168 16.27 -25.94 -11.05
C PHE A 168 15.17 -24.88 -10.98
N THR A 169 14.55 -24.54 -12.09
CA THR A 169 13.46 -23.51 -12.13
C THR A 169 12.22 -23.90 -11.34
N GLY A 170 11.98 -25.19 -11.08
CA GLY A 170 10.81 -25.66 -10.33
C GLY A 170 11.00 -25.77 -8.81
N ILE A 171 12.24 -25.57 -8.30
CA ILE A 171 12.58 -25.72 -6.87
C ILE A 171 13.00 -24.39 -6.25
N VAL A 172 13.31 -23.38 -7.06
CA VAL A 172 13.69 -22.03 -6.64
C VAL A 172 12.45 -21.19 -6.41
#